data_a0f7a98699b64daf16209bcfbef6a35d
#
_entry.id   a0f7a98699b64daf16209bcfbef6a35d
#
_cell.length_a   1.000
_cell.length_b   1.000
_cell.length_c   1.000
_cell.angle_alpha   90.00
_cell.angle_beta   90.00
_cell.angle_gamma   90.00
#
_symmetry.space_group_name_H-M   'P 1'
#
loop_
_entity.id
_entity.type
_entity.pdbx_description
1 polymer ?
#
loop_
_entity_poly.entity_id
_entity_poly.type
_entity_poly.pdbx_seq_one_letter_code
_entity_poly.pdbx_strand_id
1 'polypeptide(L)'
;MIATPNVKINLGLNILRKREDGFHDLETLFVPYFGIHDTLEIITGDDYSRTSAALFAKYGDGVPASQGSIKPEGVFGVETQEGTAPKIVQGISEDGRLMITIARAEGVDWNPLKDLCAKAYMMLAEDFELPAVKIFLEKTSPVGAGLGGGSADAAFALDMLNQLCGLGLSQQQLAVYASRLGSDCAFFVYNRPMIGEGRGEILSEFSLEHLDYGQATDGCRALYDLQVITPAGIAVSTAEAYGGIAPHLPEKSLREVLTRPVEEWDGMLVNDFEATVFSRHPELAAIKRSLYDSGAVYASMSGSGSALFAIYRK
;
A
#
# COMPACT_ATOMS: atom_id res chain seq x y z
N MET A 1 18.74 0.41 8.79
CA MET A 1 17.53 1.07 9.35
C MET A 1 16.36 0.10 9.31
N ILE A 2 15.38 0.23 10.23
CA ILE A 2 14.13 -0.57 10.23
C ILE A 2 12.96 0.41 10.27
N ALA A 3 11.92 0.13 9.47
CA ALA A 3 10.66 0.86 9.43
C ALA A 3 9.46 -0.07 9.37
N THR A 4 8.28 0.45 9.67
CA THR A 4 7.00 -0.26 9.61
C THR A 4 6.06 0.46 8.64
N PRO A 5 6.21 0.23 7.31
CA PRO A 5 5.32 0.85 6.30
C PRO A 5 3.87 0.50 6.58
N ASN A 6 3.05 1.52 6.84
CA ASN A 6 1.62 1.37 7.08
C ASN A 6 0.84 1.34 5.77
N VAL A 7 -0.44 0.95 5.83
CA VAL A 7 -1.33 1.01 4.67
C VAL A 7 -2.13 2.31 4.62
N LYS A 8 -2.97 2.49 3.61
CA LYS A 8 -3.94 3.60 3.48
C LYS A 8 -5.33 3.07 3.17
N ILE A 9 -6.32 3.91 3.39
CA ILE A 9 -7.65 3.76 2.79
C ILE A 9 -7.95 4.92 1.84
N ASN A 10 -8.94 4.71 0.97
CA ASN A 10 -9.58 5.77 0.18
C ASN A 10 -10.91 6.12 0.83
N LEU A 11 -11.01 7.29 1.41
CA LEU A 11 -12.23 7.82 2.00
C LEU A 11 -12.97 8.66 0.95
N GLY A 12 -13.98 8.04 0.32
CA GLY A 12 -14.55 8.50 -0.95
C GLY A 12 -13.59 8.28 -2.14
N LEU A 13 -14.15 7.94 -3.28
CA LEU A 13 -13.42 7.83 -4.53
C LEU A 13 -14.39 8.09 -5.69
N ASN A 14 -14.21 9.22 -6.36
CA ASN A 14 -14.98 9.63 -7.51
C ASN A 14 -14.14 9.47 -8.78
N ILE A 15 -14.66 8.83 -9.81
CA ILE A 15 -14.04 8.72 -11.14
C ILE A 15 -14.67 9.77 -12.05
N LEU A 16 -13.92 10.87 -12.28
CA LEU A 16 -14.47 12.10 -12.87
C LEU A 16 -14.56 12.04 -14.39
N ARG A 17 -13.53 11.51 -15.05
CA ARG A 17 -13.49 11.37 -16.50
C ARG A 17 -12.45 10.36 -16.97
N LYS A 18 -12.63 9.82 -18.16
CA LYS A 18 -11.61 9.06 -18.87
C LYS A 18 -10.72 10.01 -19.65
N ARG A 19 -9.40 9.83 -19.56
CA ARG A 19 -8.36 10.63 -20.23
C ARG A 19 -8.01 10.05 -21.60
N GLU A 20 -7.39 10.85 -22.43
CA GLU A 20 -6.89 10.43 -23.76
C GLU A 20 -5.75 9.41 -23.66
N ASP A 21 -4.97 9.44 -22.56
CA ASP A 21 -3.88 8.50 -22.27
C ASP A 21 -4.38 7.11 -21.76
N GLY A 22 -5.70 6.92 -21.70
CA GLY A 22 -6.34 5.67 -21.26
C GLY A 22 -6.55 5.56 -19.76
N PHE A 23 -5.97 6.44 -18.96
CA PHE A 23 -6.21 6.54 -17.52
C PHE A 23 -7.52 7.30 -17.22
N HIS A 24 -7.81 7.47 -15.92
CA HIS A 24 -8.96 8.23 -15.44
C HIS A 24 -8.49 9.34 -14.51
N ASP A 25 -9.15 10.49 -14.58
CA ASP A 25 -9.07 11.48 -13.52
C ASP A 25 -10.00 11.04 -12.40
N LEU A 26 -9.50 11.09 -11.19
CA LEU A 26 -10.20 10.74 -9.97
C LEU A 26 -10.04 11.82 -8.90
N GLU A 27 -10.89 11.73 -7.88
CA GLU A 27 -10.79 12.50 -6.64
C GLU A 27 -11.01 11.55 -5.47
N THR A 28 -10.11 11.56 -4.48
CA THR A 28 -10.21 10.72 -3.28
C THR A 28 -9.51 11.38 -2.10
N LEU A 29 -9.93 11.09 -0.86
CA LEU A 29 -9.12 11.38 0.31
C LEU A 29 -8.33 10.12 0.70
N PHE A 30 -7.03 10.18 0.59
CA PHE A 30 -6.14 9.19 1.17
C PHE A 30 -6.00 9.42 2.67
N VAL A 31 -6.22 8.38 3.45
CA VAL A 31 -6.02 8.38 4.90
C VAL A 31 -5.04 7.26 5.26
N PRO A 32 -3.92 7.55 5.94
CA PRO A 32 -3.02 6.50 6.41
C PRO A 32 -3.74 5.66 7.48
N TYR A 33 -3.43 4.36 7.52
CA TYR A 33 -3.95 3.45 8.54
C TYR A 33 -2.80 2.65 9.14
N PHE A 34 -2.52 2.87 10.41
CA PHE A 34 -1.35 2.31 11.11
C PHE A 34 -1.64 0.96 11.78
N GLY A 35 -2.89 0.49 11.78
CA GLY A 35 -3.27 -0.81 12.35
C GLY A 35 -2.82 -2.02 11.52
N ILE A 36 -2.43 -1.81 10.25
CA ILE A 36 -1.87 -2.81 9.34
C ILE A 36 -0.57 -2.24 8.77
N HIS A 37 0.51 -2.99 8.85
CA HIS A 37 1.82 -2.54 8.38
C HIS A 37 2.70 -3.73 7.98
N ASP A 38 3.68 -3.47 7.12
CA ASP A 38 4.77 -4.39 6.81
C ASP A 38 6.00 -4.11 7.69
N THR A 39 7.06 -4.90 7.56
CA THR A 39 8.35 -4.63 8.18
C THR A 39 9.40 -4.52 7.10
N LEU A 40 10.09 -3.39 7.06
CA LEU A 40 11.14 -3.11 6.08
C LEU A 40 12.46 -2.81 6.79
N GLU A 41 13.52 -3.55 6.46
CA GLU A 41 14.88 -3.24 6.88
C GLU A 41 15.76 -3.00 5.67
N ILE A 42 16.55 -1.92 5.69
CA ILE A 42 17.60 -1.66 4.71
C ILE A 42 18.91 -1.46 5.44
N ILE A 43 19.94 -2.18 4.98
CA ILE A 43 21.30 -2.07 5.47
C ILE A 43 22.27 -1.84 4.31
N THR A 44 23.39 -1.17 4.58
CA THR A 44 24.47 -0.91 3.62
C THR A 44 25.67 -1.79 3.90
N GLY A 45 26.42 -2.15 2.87
CA GLY A 45 27.68 -2.88 3.00
C GLY A 45 27.53 -4.24 3.68
N ASP A 46 28.47 -4.54 4.59
CA ASP A 46 28.54 -5.81 5.33
C ASP A 46 27.83 -5.76 6.70
N ASP A 47 27.00 -4.75 6.93
CA ASP A 47 26.25 -4.63 8.17
C ASP A 47 25.35 -5.86 8.40
N TYR A 48 25.18 -6.17 9.68
CA TYR A 48 24.40 -7.32 10.12
C TYR A 48 22.90 -6.97 10.10
N SER A 49 22.11 -7.72 9.33
CA SER A 49 20.65 -7.60 9.36
C SER A 49 20.11 -8.08 10.72
N ARG A 50 19.19 -7.30 11.29
CA ARG A 50 18.48 -7.67 12.54
C ARG A 50 17.28 -8.56 12.25
N THR A 51 16.70 -8.45 11.05
CA THR A 51 15.46 -9.14 10.66
C THR A 51 15.70 -10.42 9.88
N SER A 52 16.83 -10.56 9.14
CA SER A 52 17.06 -11.71 8.26
C SER A 52 16.95 -13.05 8.95
N ALA A 53 17.61 -13.23 10.11
CA ALA A 53 17.56 -14.48 10.85
C ALA A 53 16.13 -14.83 11.31
N ALA A 54 15.36 -13.84 11.73
CA ALA A 54 13.96 -14.01 12.12
C ALA A 54 13.07 -14.38 10.93
N LEU A 55 13.28 -13.75 9.76
CA LEU A 55 12.55 -14.09 8.53
C LEU A 55 12.85 -15.53 8.09
N PHE A 56 14.10 -15.92 8.05
CA PHE A 56 14.48 -17.29 7.68
C PHE A 56 13.98 -18.32 8.70
N ALA A 57 13.99 -18.01 10.01
CA ALA A 57 13.43 -18.88 11.03
C ALA A 57 11.90 -19.02 10.91
N LYS A 58 11.20 -17.95 10.53
CA LYS A 58 9.73 -17.94 10.45
C LYS A 58 9.18 -18.53 9.14
N TYR A 59 9.90 -18.33 8.04
CA TYR A 59 9.40 -18.65 6.69
C TYR A 59 10.27 -19.66 5.92
N GLY A 60 11.45 -19.97 6.41
CA GLY A 60 12.45 -20.75 5.69
C GLY A 60 12.30 -22.29 5.79
N ASP A 61 11.21 -22.82 6.35
CA ASP A 61 10.88 -24.27 6.47
C ASP A 61 12.08 -25.19 6.79
N GLY A 62 13.09 -24.69 7.54
CA GLY A 62 14.27 -25.45 7.95
C GLY A 62 15.31 -25.75 6.87
N VAL A 63 15.18 -25.19 5.65
CA VAL A 63 16.16 -25.34 4.59
C VAL A 63 17.32 -24.36 4.81
N PRO A 64 18.59 -24.83 4.92
CA PRO A 64 19.74 -23.94 4.97
C PRO A 64 19.80 -23.07 3.71
N ALA A 65 20.13 -21.79 3.84
CA ALA A 65 20.25 -20.82 2.74
C ALA A 65 21.20 -21.24 1.59
N SER A 66 22.01 -22.30 1.80
CA SER A 66 22.96 -22.86 0.82
C SER A 66 22.38 -23.87 -0.18
N GLN A 67 21.10 -24.23 -0.11
CA GLN A 67 20.49 -25.26 -0.98
C GLN A 67 19.39 -24.73 -1.92
N GLY A 68 19.23 -23.42 -2.06
CA GLY A 68 18.33 -22.86 -3.09
C GLY A 68 18.92 -22.98 -4.49
N SER A 69 18.17 -23.47 -5.46
CA SER A 69 18.57 -23.47 -6.86
C SER A 69 18.56 -22.04 -7.41
N ILE A 70 19.66 -21.62 -8.06
CA ILE A 70 19.70 -20.37 -8.83
C ILE A 70 18.83 -20.57 -10.07
N LYS A 71 17.68 -19.88 -10.16
CA LYS A 71 16.95 -19.78 -11.41
C LYS A 71 17.70 -18.86 -12.39
N PRO A 72 17.56 -19.04 -13.73
CA PRO A 72 18.33 -18.29 -14.74
C PRO A 72 18.25 -16.78 -14.68
N GLU A 73 17.39 -16.22 -13.84
CA GLU A 73 17.17 -14.76 -13.67
C GLU A 73 17.75 -14.20 -12.34
N GLY A 74 18.67 -14.90 -11.68
CA GLY A 74 19.29 -14.44 -10.41
C GLY A 74 18.34 -14.50 -9.21
N VAL A 75 17.21 -15.19 -9.29
CA VAL A 75 16.24 -15.34 -8.22
C VAL A 75 16.44 -16.65 -7.49
N PHE A 76 16.74 -16.58 -6.20
CA PHE A 76 16.74 -17.75 -5.31
C PHE A 76 15.32 -17.98 -4.78
N GLY A 77 14.72 -19.13 -5.09
CA GLY A 77 13.49 -19.60 -4.45
C GLY A 77 13.78 -20.84 -3.63
N VAL A 78 13.23 -20.96 -2.45
CA VAL A 78 13.11 -22.24 -1.77
C VAL A 78 12.08 -23.04 -2.57
N GLU A 79 12.47 -24.21 -3.12
CA GLU A 79 11.49 -25.08 -3.77
C GLU A 79 10.52 -25.61 -2.71
N THR A 80 9.25 -25.21 -2.84
CA THR A 80 8.15 -25.75 -2.06
C THR A 80 7.51 -26.93 -2.79
N GLN A 81 6.71 -27.72 -2.09
CA GLN A 81 5.93 -28.81 -2.70
C GLN A 81 5.11 -28.28 -3.89
N GLU A 82 4.97 -29.11 -4.95
CA GLU A 82 4.30 -28.74 -6.19
C GLU A 82 2.99 -27.95 -5.96
N GLY A 83 2.95 -26.73 -6.50
CA GLY A 83 1.73 -25.89 -6.54
C GLY A 83 1.63 -24.76 -5.51
N THR A 84 2.57 -24.58 -4.56
CA THR A 84 2.56 -23.45 -3.61
C THR A 84 3.70 -22.48 -3.89
N ALA A 85 3.41 -21.16 -3.83
CA ALA A 85 4.43 -20.14 -3.94
C ALA A 85 5.38 -20.19 -2.71
N PRO A 86 6.70 -19.98 -2.90
CA PRO A 86 7.65 -19.97 -1.78
C PRO A 86 7.34 -18.81 -0.84
N LYS A 87 7.41 -19.08 0.48
CA LYS A 87 7.15 -18.06 1.51
C LYS A 87 8.26 -17.03 1.66
N ILE A 88 9.47 -17.36 1.20
CA ILE A 88 10.62 -16.45 1.19
C ILE A 88 11.32 -16.56 -0.14
N VAL A 89 11.64 -15.41 -0.74
CA VAL A 89 12.36 -15.31 -2.01
C VAL A 89 13.47 -14.28 -1.90
N GLN A 90 14.53 -14.45 -2.70
CA GLN A 90 15.63 -13.50 -2.75
C GLN A 90 15.98 -13.18 -4.19
N GLY A 91 16.27 -11.91 -4.46
CA GLY A 91 16.80 -11.42 -5.73
C GLY A 91 18.10 -10.66 -5.54
N ILE A 92 19.04 -10.79 -6.47
CA ILE A 92 20.28 -10.01 -6.50
C ILE A 92 20.38 -9.37 -7.87
N SER A 93 20.67 -8.06 -7.93
CA SER A 93 20.90 -7.33 -9.18
C SER A 93 22.14 -7.88 -9.92
N GLU A 94 22.20 -7.70 -11.24
CA GLU A 94 23.30 -8.20 -12.07
C GLU A 94 24.67 -7.66 -11.64
N ASP A 95 24.73 -6.42 -11.18
CA ASP A 95 25.93 -5.76 -10.67
C ASP A 95 26.27 -6.13 -9.20
N GLY A 96 25.42 -6.94 -8.54
CA GLY A 96 25.59 -7.38 -7.16
C GLY A 96 25.39 -6.28 -6.10
N ARG A 97 24.97 -5.06 -6.48
CA ARG A 97 24.83 -3.93 -5.57
C ARG A 97 23.52 -3.89 -4.79
N LEU A 98 22.49 -4.59 -5.29
CA LEU A 98 21.20 -4.75 -4.61
C LEU A 98 20.94 -6.21 -4.32
N MET A 99 20.67 -6.54 -3.06
CA MET A 99 20.03 -7.78 -2.65
C MET A 99 18.69 -7.46 -2.01
N ILE A 100 17.62 -8.13 -2.41
CA ILE A 100 16.31 -8.02 -1.78
C ILE A 100 15.80 -9.39 -1.36
N THR A 101 15.35 -9.51 -0.12
CA THR A 101 14.70 -10.70 0.44
C THR A 101 13.28 -10.32 0.83
N ILE A 102 12.29 -11.03 0.28
CA ILE A 102 10.87 -10.81 0.57
C ILE A 102 10.32 -12.07 1.23
N ALA A 103 9.61 -11.92 2.33
CA ALA A 103 8.94 -12.98 3.05
C ALA A 103 7.43 -12.67 3.20
N ARG A 104 6.57 -13.70 3.00
CA ARG A 104 5.12 -13.59 3.10
C ARG A 104 4.49 -14.95 3.45
N ALA A 105 3.54 -14.96 4.38
CA ALA A 105 2.89 -16.19 4.86
C ALA A 105 2.14 -16.95 3.75
N GLU A 106 1.45 -16.22 2.85
CA GLU A 106 0.69 -16.78 1.72
C GLU A 106 1.57 -17.15 0.52
N GLY A 107 2.88 -16.86 0.61
CA GLY A 107 3.85 -17.04 -0.48
C GLY A 107 4.06 -15.78 -1.31
N VAL A 108 5.20 -15.75 -2.00
CA VAL A 108 5.64 -14.67 -2.90
C VAL A 108 5.66 -15.23 -4.32
N ASP A 109 4.77 -14.75 -5.17
CA ASP A 109 4.55 -15.22 -6.55
C ASP A 109 5.07 -14.24 -7.61
N TRP A 110 5.83 -13.22 -7.20
CA TRP A 110 6.47 -12.25 -8.11
C TRP A 110 7.99 -12.25 -7.98
N ASN A 111 8.67 -11.77 -9.04
CA ASN A 111 10.11 -11.59 -9.02
C ASN A 111 10.51 -10.47 -8.05
N PRO A 112 11.36 -10.74 -7.03
CA PRO A 112 11.76 -9.74 -6.03
C PRO A 112 12.46 -8.51 -6.64
N LEU A 113 13.18 -8.65 -7.75
CA LEU A 113 13.79 -7.50 -8.44
C LEU A 113 12.77 -6.61 -9.18
N LYS A 114 11.53 -7.08 -9.36
CA LYS A 114 10.40 -6.28 -9.87
C LYS A 114 9.58 -5.64 -8.77
N ASP A 115 9.89 -5.93 -7.50
CA ASP A 115 9.28 -5.27 -6.35
C ASP A 115 9.54 -3.76 -6.34
N LEU A 116 8.60 -2.99 -5.81
CA LEU A 116 8.71 -1.52 -5.80
C LEU A 116 9.87 -1.03 -4.92
N CYS A 117 10.25 -1.75 -3.86
CA CYS A 117 11.43 -1.44 -3.06
C CYS A 117 12.74 -1.59 -3.86
N ALA A 118 12.85 -2.66 -4.66
CA ALA A 118 13.99 -2.84 -5.56
C ALA A 118 14.03 -1.75 -6.63
N LYS A 119 12.87 -1.40 -7.21
CA LYS A 119 12.75 -0.31 -8.18
C LYS A 119 13.11 1.04 -7.58
N ALA A 120 12.77 1.29 -6.31
CA ALA A 120 13.15 2.51 -5.59
C ALA A 120 14.68 2.67 -5.53
N TYR A 121 15.40 1.60 -5.16
CA TYR A 121 16.87 1.62 -5.19
C TYR A 121 17.40 1.86 -6.60
N MET A 122 16.95 1.09 -7.59
CA MET A 122 17.41 1.21 -8.97
C MET A 122 17.18 2.62 -9.54
N MET A 123 16.02 3.21 -9.27
CA MET A 123 15.69 4.57 -9.70
C MET A 123 16.60 5.64 -9.08
N LEU A 124 16.92 5.53 -7.80
CA LEU A 124 17.88 6.44 -7.16
C LEU A 124 19.30 6.20 -7.67
N ALA A 125 19.67 4.95 -8.00
CA ALA A 125 20.99 4.62 -8.55
C ALA A 125 21.22 5.15 -9.98
N GLU A 126 20.15 5.55 -10.70
CA GLU A 126 20.28 6.25 -11.99
C GLU A 126 20.84 7.68 -11.81
N ASP A 127 20.47 8.34 -10.70
CA ASP A 127 20.79 9.75 -10.45
C ASP A 127 21.91 9.94 -9.41
N PHE A 128 22.19 8.92 -8.57
CA PHE A 128 23.15 8.99 -7.47
C PHE A 128 24.09 7.78 -7.44
N GLU A 129 25.30 7.99 -6.97
CA GLU A 129 26.21 6.89 -6.66
C GLU A 129 25.86 6.27 -5.30
N LEU A 130 25.12 5.16 -5.31
CA LEU A 130 24.68 4.49 -4.10
C LEU A 130 25.65 3.38 -3.68
N PRO A 131 25.80 3.09 -2.38
CA PRO A 131 26.50 1.89 -1.91
C PRO A 131 25.71 0.62 -2.25
N ALA A 132 26.34 -0.54 -2.11
CA ALA A 132 25.62 -1.81 -2.11
C ALA A 132 24.68 -1.89 -0.90
N VAL A 133 23.45 -2.37 -1.12
CA VAL A 133 22.40 -2.48 -0.08
C VAL A 133 21.79 -3.86 -0.04
N LYS A 134 21.30 -4.21 1.14
CA LYS A 134 20.45 -5.38 1.37
C LYS A 134 19.11 -4.90 1.92
N ILE A 135 18.02 -5.29 1.25
CA ILE A 135 16.64 -4.99 1.62
C ILE A 135 15.99 -6.27 2.15
N PHE A 136 15.36 -6.20 3.31
CA PHE A 136 14.57 -7.28 3.89
C PHE A 136 13.16 -6.77 4.11
N LEU A 137 12.18 -7.42 3.46
CA LEU A 137 10.77 -7.04 3.49
C LEU A 137 9.91 -8.21 3.98
N GLU A 138 9.25 -8.04 5.12
CA GLU A 138 8.19 -8.94 5.57
C GLU A 138 6.83 -8.35 5.21
N LYS A 139 6.13 -9.01 4.28
CA LYS A 139 4.80 -8.62 3.83
C LYS A 139 3.74 -9.26 4.71
N THR A 140 3.12 -8.44 5.56
CA THR A 140 1.96 -8.79 6.38
C THR A 140 0.69 -8.08 5.93
N SER A 141 0.84 -6.96 5.21
CA SER A 141 -0.28 -6.27 4.59
C SER A 141 -0.84 -7.07 3.41
N PRO A 142 -2.17 -7.09 3.21
CA PRO A 142 -2.80 -7.77 2.08
C PRO A 142 -2.36 -7.19 0.75
N VAL A 143 -1.92 -8.07 -0.16
CA VAL A 143 -1.52 -7.67 -1.53
C VAL A 143 -2.75 -7.58 -2.42
N GLY A 144 -2.89 -6.49 -3.17
CA GLY A 144 -3.99 -6.32 -4.14
C GLY A 144 -5.36 -6.05 -3.50
N ALA A 145 -5.40 -5.58 -2.25
CA ALA A 145 -6.64 -5.31 -1.51
C ALA A 145 -7.08 -3.83 -1.53
N GLY A 146 -6.50 -2.98 -2.37
CA GLY A 146 -6.83 -1.55 -2.40
C GLY A 146 -6.22 -0.71 -1.26
N LEU A 147 -5.31 -1.30 -0.46
CA LEU A 147 -4.71 -0.68 0.73
C LEU A 147 -3.34 -0.01 0.48
N GLY A 148 -2.75 -0.17 -0.70
CA GLY A 148 -1.51 0.50 -1.08
C GLY A 148 -0.24 0.01 -0.38
N GLY A 149 -0.22 -1.20 0.22
CA GLY A 149 0.93 -1.69 0.99
C GLY A 149 2.25 -1.68 0.22
N GLY A 150 2.28 -2.16 -1.04
CA GLY A 150 3.51 -2.12 -1.86
C GLY A 150 3.97 -0.70 -2.20
N SER A 151 3.04 0.25 -2.34
CA SER A 151 3.36 1.67 -2.54
C SER A 151 3.94 2.30 -1.27
N ALA A 152 3.45 1.87 -0.10
CA ALA A 152 4.02 2.26 1.19
C ALA A 152 5.46 1.77 1.32
N ASP A 153 5.69 0.48 1.06
CA ASP A 153 7.04 -0.12 1.13
C ASP A 153 8.03 0.67 0.27
N ALA A 154 7.64 1.01 -0.96
CA ALA A 154 8.47 1.77 -1.88
C ALA A 154 8.77 3.19 -1.38
N ALA A 155 7.78 3.91 -0.87
CA ALA A 155 7.97 5.26 -0.34
C ALA A 155 8.87 5.27 0.89
N PHE A 156 8.68 4.31 1.80
CA PHE A 156 9.56 4.12 2.94
C PHE A 156 10.97 3.71 2.50
N ALA A 157 11.11 2.84 1.50
CA ALA A 157 12.42 2.50 0.94
C ALA A 157 13.15 3.72 0.38
N LEU A 158 12.46 4.60 -0.36
CA LEU A 158 13.03 5.85 -0.86
C LEU A 158 13.55 6.75 0.28
N ASP A 159 12.73 6.94 1.32
CA ASP A 159 13.13 7.78 2.47
C ASP A 159 14.30 7.15 3.24
N MET A 160 14.26 5.84 3.51
CA MET A 160 15.35 5.12 4.17
C MET A 160 16.65 5.19 3.37
N LEU A 161 16.61 5.03 2.05
CA LEU A 161 17.76 5.15 1.16
C LEU A 161 18.30 6.59 1.14
N ASN A 162 17.40 7.59 1.09
CA ASN A 162 17.80 9.00 1.20
C ASN A 162 18.58 9.27 2.48
N GLN A 163 18.11 8.75 3.61
CA GLN A 163 18.80 8.93 4.91
C GLN A 163 20.08 8.10 5.00
N LEU A 164 20.07 6.81 4.64
CA LEU A 164 21.23 5.92 4.74
C LEU A 164 22.37 6.34 3.83
N CYS A 165 22.06 6.83 2.64
CA CYS A 165 23.07 7.24 1.65
C CYS A 165 23.38 8.74 1.71
N GLY A 166 22.74 9.50 2.60
CA GLY A 166 22.99 10.93 2.77
C GLY A 166 22.67 11.77 1.54
N LEU A 167 21.61 11.41 0.77
CA LEU A 167 21.32 12.06 -0.52
C LEU A 167 20.80 13.49 -0.36
N GLY A 168 20.26 13.86 0.81
CA GLY A 168 19.77 15.20 1.11
C GLY A 168 18.52 15.61 0.33
N LEU A 169 17.74 14.64 -0.18
CA LEU A 169 16.50 14.91 -0.90
C LEU A 169 15.43 15.43 0.05
N SER A 170 14.77 16.52 -0.34
CA SER A 170 13.60 17.04 0.36
C SER A 170 12.38 16.13 0.18
N GLN A 171 11.37 16.29 1.04
CA GLN A 171 10.11 15.55 0.94
C GLN A 171 9.45 15.73 -0.43
N GLN A 172 9.49 16.94 -1.01
CA GLN A 172 8.96 17.20 -2.35
C GLN A 172 9.72 16.43 -3.44
N GLN A 173 11.05 16.38 -3.34
CA GLN A 173 11.88 15.63 -4.30
C GLN A 173 11.62 14.12 -4.17
N LEU A 174 11.51 13.59 -2.94
CA LEU A 174 11.12 12.19 -2.71
C LEU A 174 9.73 11.89 -3.29
N ALA A 175 8.75 12.80 -3.16
CA ALA A 175 7.42 12.63 -3.74
C ALA A 175 7.47 12.57 -5.28
N VAL A 176 8.38 13.30 -5.93
CA VAL A 176 8.61 13.19 -7.38
C VAL A 176 9.14 11.81 -7.76
N TYR A 177 10.13 11.27 -7.04
CA TYR A 177 10.60 9.89 -7.26
C TYR A 177 9.48 8.88 -7.02
N ALA A 178 8.75 9.02 -5.91
CA ALA A 178 7.65 8.14 -5.55
C ALA A 178 6.54 8.09 -6.62
N SER A 179 6.16 9.25 -7.20
CA SER A 179 5.13 9.31 -8.25
C SER A 179 5.50 8.56 -9.53
N ARG A 180 6.81 8.37 -9.80
CA ARG A 180 7.31 7.56 -10.92
C ARG A 180 7.20 6.06 -10.65
N LEU A 181 7.21 5.64 -9.37
CA LEU A 181 7.05 4.24 -8.97
C LEU A 181 5.60 3.78 -9.02
N GLY A 182 4.67 4.64 -8.62
CA GLY A 182 3.24 4.32 -8.61
C GLY A 182 2.40 5.50 -8.12
N SER A 183 1.12 5.52 -8.51
CA SER A 183 0.20 6.63 -8.20
C SER A 183 0.04 6.88 -6.70
N ASP A 184 -0.01 5.83 -5.89
CA ASP A 184 -0.21 5.95 -4.44
C ASP A 184 1.11 6.19 -3.68
N CYS A 185 2.30 6.00 -4.32
CA CYS A 185 3.58 6.08 -3.61
C CYS A 185 3.86 7.48 -3.07
N ALA A 186 3.52 8.54 -3.82
CA ALA A 186 3.75 9.92 -3.39
C ALA A 186 2.97 10.27 -2.11
N PHE A 187 1.79 9.70 -1.91
CA PHE A 187 1.00 9.88 -0.70
C PHE A 187 1.79 9.42 0.55
N PHE A 188 2.43 8.25 0.49
CA PHE A 188 3.16 7.69 1.63
C PHE A 188 4.44 8.45 1.99
N VAL A 189 4.98 9.26 1.09
CA VAL A 189 6.07 10.20 1.41
C VAL A 189 5.58 11.26 2.41
N TYR A 190 4.34 11.73 2.27
CA TYR A 190 3.73 12.68 3.22
C TYR A 190 3.11 11.96 4.41
N ASN A 191 2.51 10.81 4.20
CA ASN A 191 1.93 9.88 5.18
C ASN A 191 0.95 10.53 6.17
N ARG A 192 0.10 11.41 5.67
CA ARG A 192 -0.97 12.13 6.40
C ARG A 192 -2.19 12.27 5.50
N PRO A 193 -3.40 12.60 6.05
CA PRO A 193 -4.59 12.74 5.20
C PRO A 193 -4.38 13.77 4.09
N MET A 194 -4.59 13.36 2.83
CA MET A 194 -4.40 14.20 1.65
C MET A 194 -5.46 13.90 0.60
N ILE A 195 -6.04 14.95 0.01
CA ILE A 195 -6.86 14.77 -1.18
C ILE A 195 -5.93 14.53 -2.36
N GLY A 196 -6.19 13.44 -3.07
CA GLY A 196 -5.54 13.07 -4.33
C GLY A 196 -6.46 13.35 -5.50
N GLU A 197 -5.95 14.08 -6.48
CA GLU A 197 -6.58 14.41 -7.75
C GLU A 197 -5.73 13.90 -8.93
N GLY A 198 -6.22 14.06 -10.15
CA GLY A 198 -5.57 13.50 -11.33
C GLY A 198 -5.71 11.98 -11.32
N ARG A 199 -4.61 11.22 -11.36
CA ARG A 199 -4.61 9.75 -11.17
C ARG A 199 -4.42 9.37 -9.69
N GLY A 200 -4.44 10.37 -8.76
CA GLY A 200 -4.11 10.27 -7.35
C GLY A 200 -2.76 10.92 -6.97
N GLU A 201 -2.00 11.43 -7.94
CA GLU A 201 -0.66 11.98 -7.75
C GLU A 201 -0.65 13.48 -7.39
N ILE A 202 -1.72 14.21 -7.66
CA ILE A 202 -1.83 15.62 -7.30
C ILE A 202 -2.39 15.70 -5.87
N LEU A 203 -1.50 15.93 -4.93
CA LEU A 203 -1.81 15.83 -3.51
C LEU A 203 -1.98 17.21 -2.86
N SER A 204 -3.03 17.37 -2.07
CA SER A 204 -3.27 18.56 -1.24
C SER A 204 -3.73 18.17 0.17
N GLU A 205 -3.25 18.89 1.18
CA GLU A 205 -3.53 18.57 2.58
C GLU A 205 -5.03 18.67 2.92
N PHE A 206 -5.47 17.77 3.79
CA PHE A 206 -6.79 17.78 4.38
C PHE A 206 -6.72 17.33 5.85
N SER A 207 -7.42 18.03 6.75
CA SER A 207 -7.43 17.68 8.17
C SER A 207 -8.62 16.79 8.51
N LEU A 208 -8.35 15.69 9.21
CA LEU A 208 -9.33 14.77 9.78
C LEU A 208 -9.15 14.69 11.30
N GLU A 209 -9.37 15.80 12.01
CA GLU A 209 -9.05 15.92 13.44
C GLU A 209 -9.89 15.00 14.34
N HIS A 210 -11.02 14.50 13.85
CA HIS A 210 -11.99 13.73 14.65
C HIS A 210 -11.90 12.21 14.43
N LEU A 211 -11.05 11.74 13.50
CA LEU A 211 -10.91 10.33 13.15
C LEU A 211 -9.61 9.76 13.70
N ASP A 212 -9.72 8.66 14.47
CA ASP A 212 -8.58 7.87 14.88
C ASP A 212 -8.27 6.81 13.82
N TYR A 213 -7.15 6.99 13.12
CA TYR A 213 -6.65 6.07 12.09
C TYR A 213 -5.43 5.25 12.57
N GLY A 214 -5.29 5.11 13.91
CA GLY A 214 -4.26 4.27 14.52
C GLY A 214 -2.96 5.00 14.83
N GLN A 215 -2.91 6.34 14.71
CA GLN A 215 -1.81 7.17 15.17
C GLN A 215 -2.21 7.84 16.50
N ALA A 216 -1.30 7.82 17.48
CA ALA A 216 -1.50 8.58 18.71
C ALA A 216 -1.53 10.08 18.35
N THR A 217 -2.72 10.70 18.39
CA THR A 217 -2.88 12.13 18.20
C THR A 217 -2.57 12.81 19.52
N ASP A 218 -1.52 13.61 19.56
CA ASP A 218 -1.16 14.44 20.74
C ASP A 218 -2.32 15.34 21.13
N GLY A 219 -3.09 14.91 22.16
CA GLY A 219 -4.05 15.75 22.87
C GLY A 219 -5.43 15.92 22.24
N CYS A 220 -5.70 15.54 21.00
CA CYS A 220 -7.04 15.53 20.42
C CYS A 220 -7.76 14.21 20.73
N ARG A 221 -8.91 14.31 21.39
CA ARG A 221 -9.78 13.17 21.63
C ARG A 221 -10.56 12.86 20.36
N ALA A 222 -10.05 11.91 19.54
CA ALA A 222 -10.77 11.46 18.36
C ALA A 222 -12.16 10.94 18.77
N LEU A 223 -13.19 11.39 18.06
CA LEU A 223 -14.58 11.01 18.30
C LEU A 223 -14.96 9.69 17.64
N TYR A 224 -14.19 9.29 16.63
CA TYR A 224 -14.46 8.12 15.81
C TYR A 224 -13.23 7.23 15.71
N ASP A 225 -13.46 5.93 15.60
CA ASP A 225 -12.48 4.87 15.38
C ASP A 225 -12.62 4.31 13.97
N LEU A 226 -11.49 4.13 13.27
CA LEU A 226 -11.42 3.54 11.94
C LEU A 226 -10.99 2.09 12.05
N GLN A 227 -11.78 1.18 11.48
CA GLN A 227 -11.45 -0.24 11.38
C GLN A 227 -11.36 -0.65 9.92
N VAL A 228 -10.34 -1.45 9.57
CA VAL A 228 -10.13 -2.00 8.23
C VAL A 228 -10.36 -3.49 8.26
N ILE A 229 -11.14 -3.97 7.30
CA ILE A 229 -11.52 -5.37 7.14
C ILE A 229 -10.95 -5.87 5.80
N THR A 230 -10.22 -6.97 5.84
CA THR A 230 -9.63 -7.62 4.67
C THR A 230 -10.28 -8.99 4.48
N PRO A 231 -11.32 -9.11 3.62
CA PRO A 231 -12.01 -10.38 3.38
C PRO A 231 -11.06 -11.42 2.80
N ALA A 232 -10.98 -12.58 3.44
CA ALA A 232 -10.13 -13.68 2.96
C ALA A 232 -10.69 -14.29 1.67
N GLY A 233 -9.80 -14.64 0.73
CA GLY A 233 -10.15 -15.37 -0.49
C GLY A 233 -10.84 -14.53 -1.58
N ILE A 234 -11.00 -13.22 -1.39
CA ILE A 234 -11.59 -12.33 -2.40
C ILE A 234 -10.47 -11.43 -2.94
N ALA A 235 -10.14 -11.61 -4.20
CA ALA A 235 -9.19 -10.77 -4.92
C ALA A 235 -9.91 -9.98 -6.02
N VAL A 236 -9.73 -8.68 -6.06
CA VAL A 236 -10.28 -7.79 -7.09
C VAL A 236 -9.11 -7.12 -7.83
N SER A 237 -9.03 -7.31 -9.14
CA SER A 237 -8.02 -6.60 -9.91
C SER A 237 -8.48 -5.17 -10.20
N THR A 238 -7.51 -4.23 -10.27
CA THR A 238 -7.80 -2.85 -10.65
C THR A 238 -8.47 -2.77 -12.03
N ALA A 239 -8.05 -3.62 -12.98
CA ALA A 239 -8.68 -3.68 -14.30
C ALA A 239 -10.15 -4.10 -14.23
N GLU A 240 -10.49 -5.02 -13.35
CA GLU A 240 -11.86 -5.45 -13.11
C GLU A 240 -12.71 -4.31 -12.54
N ALA A 241 -12.20 -3.60 -11.54
CA ALA A 241 -12.89 -2.46 -10.92
C ALA A 241 -13.19 -1.36 -11.95
N TYR A 242 -12.23 -1.03 -12.82
CA TYR A 242 -12.43 -0.05 -13.90
C TYR A 242 -13.33 -0.55 -15.03
N GLY A 243 -13.52 -1.86 -15.21
CA GLY A 243 -14.22 -2.45 -16.35
C GLY A 243 -15.71 -2.09 -16.46
N GLY A 244 -16.34 -1.61 -15.40
CA GLY A 244 -17.76 -1.20 -15.36
C GLY A 244 -17.99 0.25 -15.01
N ILE A 245 -16.91 1.06 -14.94
CA ILE A 245 -17.01 2.47 -14.51
C ILE A 245 -17.65 3.33 -15.60
N ALA A 246 -18.64 4.11 -15.20
CA ALA A 246 -19.19 5.25 -15.95
C ALA A 246 -18.75 6.55 -15.26
N PRO A 247 -17.68 7.23 -15.75
CA PRO A 247 -17.21 8.46 -15.12
C PRO A 247 -18.29 9.53 -15.05
N HIS A 248 -18.33 10.27 -13.96
CA HIS A 248 -19.30 11.36 -13.77
C HIS A 248 -18.75 12.44 -12.85
N LEU A 249 -19.33 13.64 -12.91
CA LEU A 249 -19.04 14.69 -11.96
C LEU A 249 -20.03 14.58 -10.80
N PRO A 250 -19.56 14.49 -9.54
CA PRO A 250 -20.43 14.46 -8.38
C PRO A 250 -21.18 15.80 -8.22
N GLU A 251 -22.39 15.76 -7.67
CA GLU A 251 -23.16 16.99 -7.38
C GLU A 251 -22.47 17.88 -6.34
N LYS A 252 -21.76 17.27 -5.39
CA LYS A 252 -20.96 17.95 -4.36
C LYS A 252 -19.53 17.49 -4.45
N SER A 253 -18.59 18.42 -4.28
CA SER A 253 -17.17 18.06 -4.24
C SER A 253 -16.87 17.18 -3.02
N LEU A 254 -15.85 16.34 -3.14
CA LEU A 254 -15.36 15.51 -2.04
C LEU A 254 -15.07 16.36 -0.80
N ARG A 255 -14.41 17.53 -0.97
CA ARG A 255 -14.10 18.45 0.14
C ARG A 255 -15.38 18.94 0.85
N GLU A 256 -16.43 19.28 0.10
CA GLU A 256 -17.69 19.71 0.70
C GLU A 256 -18.33 18.59 1.52
N VAL A 257 -18.34 17.35 1.02
CA VAL A 257 -18.90 16.21 1.76
C VAL A 257 -18.10 15.92 3.02
N LEU A 258 -16.77 15.93 2.93
CA LEU A 258 -15.88 15.63 4.06
C LEU A 258 -15.93 16.68 5.20
N THR A 259 -16.41 17.89 4.95
CA THR A 259 -16.63 18.91 6.00
C THR A 259 -17.91 18.68 6.79
N ARG A 260 -18.78 17.76 6.37
CA ARG A 260 -20.00 17.40 7.08
C ARG A 260 -19.73 16.42 8.21
N PRO A 261 -20.65 16.32 9.19
CA PRO A 261 -20.58 15.24 10.18
C PRO A 261 -20.51 13.86 9.52
N VAL A 262 -19.75 12.94 10.13
CA VAL A 262 -19.55 11.59 9.59
C VAL A 262 -20.89 10.86 9.39
N GLU A 263 -21.86 11.12 10.25
CA GLU A 263 -23.21 10.55 10.19
C GLU A 263 -24.01 10.94 8.93
N GLU A 264 -23.58 11.99 8.23
CA GLU A 264 -24.20 12.45 7.00
C GLU A 264 -23.48 11.92 5.74
N TRP A 265 -22.39 11.18 5.89
CA TRP A 265 -21.58 10.72 4.74
C TRP A 265 -22.24 9.60 3.95
N ASP A 266 -23.08 8.78 4.60
CA ASP A 266 -23.77 7.70 3.91
C ASP A 266 -24.63 8.23 2.75
N GLY A 267 -24.46 7.64 1.56
CA GLY A 267 -25.11 8.09 0.33
C GLY A 267 -24.53 9.32 -0.34
N MET A 268 -23.65 10.10 0.35
CA MET A 268 -22.98 11.27 -0.24
C MET A 268 -21.49 11.03 -0.52
N LEU A 269 -20.81 10.34 0.37
CA LEU A 269 -19.43 9.93 0.18
C LEU A 269 -19.42 8.52 -0.39
N VAL A 270 -19.07 8.36 -1.65
CA VAL A 270 -19.16 7.10 -2.37
C VAL A 270 -17.79 6.63 -2.83
N ASN A 271 -17.68 5.33 -3.11
CA ASN A 271 -16.59 4.77 -3.89
C ASN A 271 -17.20 4.23 -5.20
N ASP A 272 -16.90 4.87 -6.31
CA ASP A 272 -17.47 4.53 -7.62
C ASP A 272 -17.22 3.09 -8.06
N PHE A 273 -16.15 2.46 -7.57
CA PHE A 273 -15.87 1.06 -7.85
C PHE A 273 -16.86 0.09 -7.19
N GLU A 274 -17.55 0.48 -6.10
CA GLU A 274 -18.47 -0.41 -5.39
C GLU A 274 -19.55 -0.97 -6.29
N ALA A 275 -20.14 -0.16 -7.17
CA ALA A 275 -21.20 -0.62 -8.06
C ALA A 275 -20.74 -1.78 -8.95
N THR A 276 -19.55 -1.66 -9.55
CA THR A 276 -18.98 -2.69 -10.41
C THR A 276 -18.51 -3.91 -9.60
N VAL A 277 -17.77 -3.66 -8.53
CA VAL A 277 -17.15 -4.74 -7.73
C VAL A 277 -18.24 -5.53 -6.99
N PHE A 278 -19.22 -4.89 -6.36
CA PHE A 278 -20.27 -5.58 -5.61
C PHE A 278 -21.23 -6.36 -6.52
N SER A 279 -21.38 -5.97 -7.79
CA SER A 279 -22.15 -6.78 -8.74
C SER A 279 -21.49 -8.13 -9.06
N ARG A 280 -20.17 -8.21 -8.96
CA ARG A 280 -19.38 -9.42 -9.23
C ARG A 280 -19.01 -10.19 -7.95
N HIS A 281 -18.88 -9.48 -6.85
CA HIS A 281 -18.54 -9.97 -5.51
C HIS A 281 -19.60 -9.54 -4.49
N PRO A 282 -20.83 -10.12 -4.56
CA PRO A 282 -21.95 -9.72 -3.68
C PRO A 282 -21.68 -9.94 -2.19
N GLU A 283 -20.71 -10.81 -1.85
CA GLU A 283 -20.22 -11.02 -0.49
C GLU A 283 -19.61 -9.76 0.11
N LEU A 284 -18.94 -8.89 -0.71
CA LEU A 284 -18.41 -7.61 -0.23
C LEU A 284 -19.53 -6.64 0.16
N ALA A 285 -20.63 -6.62 -0.62
CA ALA A 285 -21.80 -5.83 -0.28
C ALA A 285 -22.49 -6.35 1.00
N ALA A 286 -22.48 -7.67 1.22
CA ALA A 286 -23.01 -8.27 2.44
C ALA A 286 -22.15 -7.90 3.66
N ILE A 287 -20.82 -7.91 3.53
CA ILE A 287 -19.89 -7.45 4.59
C ILE A 287 -20.16 -5.99 4.89
N LYS A 288 -20.21 -5.09 3.88
CA LYS A 288 -20.49 -3.66 4.10
C LYS A 288 -21.80 -3.46 4.88
N ARG A 289 -22.84 -4.21 4.54
CA ARG A 289 -24.12 -4.15 5.27
C ARG A 289 -23.98 -4.60 6.71
N SER A 290 -23.26 -5.70 6.96
CA SER A 290 -23.01 -6.19 8.33
C SER A 290 -22.24 -5.20 9.20
N LEU A 291 -21.38 -4.36 8.61
CA LEU A 291 -20.69 -3.29 9.32
C LEU A 291 -21.67 -2.23 9.82
N TYR A 292 -22.63 -1.81 8.99
CA TYR A 292 -23.71 -0.92 9.44
C TYR A 292 -24.61 -1.59 10.50
N ASP A 293 -24.97 -2.86 10.32
CA ASP A 293 -25.75 -3.63 11.29
C ASP A 293 -25.01 -3.74 12.66
N SER A 294 -23.67 -3.70 12.66
CA SER A 294 -22.84 -3.70 13.87
C SER A 294 -22.63 -2.31 14.48
N GLY A 295 -23.26 -1.27 13.92
CA GLY A 295 -23.26 0.09 14.46
C GLY A 295 -22.23 1.04 13.85
N ALA A 296 -21.66 0.69 12.69
CA ALA A 296 -20.83 1.66 11.96
C ALA A 296 -21.67 2.88 11.53
N VAL A 297 -21.13 4.06 11.73
CA VAL A 297 -21.76 5.32 11.26
C VAL A 297 -21.49 5.55 9.78
N TYR A 298 -20.40 4.97 9.27
CA TYR A 298 -20.06 4.96 7.86
C TYR A 298 -19.21 3.73 7.53
N ALA A 299 -19.43 3.12 6.36
CA ALA A 299 -18.62 2.01 5.85
C ALA A 299 -18.49 2.09 4.33
N SER A 300 -17.32 1.73 3.79
CA SER A 300 -17.07 1.73 2.36
C SER A 300 -15.94 0.78 1.98
N MET A 301 -15.80 0.52 0.68
CA MET A 301 -14.66 -0.20 0.12
C MET A 301 -13.47 0.76 -0.05
N SER A 302 -12.25 0.27 0.17
CA SER A 302 -11.03 1.05 -0.07
C SER A 302 -10.48 0.81 -1.47
N GLY A 303 -10.28 1.90 -2.22
CA GLY A 303 -9.73 1.82 -3.58
C GLY A 303 -10.55 0.88 -4.46
N SER A 304 -9.88 0.05 -5.25
CA SER A 304 -10.52 -0.97 -6.09
C SER A 304 -10.97 -2.23 -5.33
N GLY A 305 -10.81 -2.27 -4.02
CA GLY A 305 -11.15 -3.43 -3.18
C GLY A 305 -9.98 -4.44 -3.16
N SER A 306 -10.17 -5.58 -2.48
CA SER A 306 -11.37 -6.07 -1.79
C SER A 306 -11.53 -5.55 -0.34
N ALA A 307 -10.56 -4.80 0.22
CA ALA A 307 -10.66 -4.30 1.58
C ALA A 307 -11.84 -3.32 1.74
N LEU A 308 -12.52 -3.45 2.89
CA LEU A 308 -13.53 -2.50 3.35
C LEU A 308 -13.02 -1.82 4.62
N PHE A 309 -13.63 -0.71 4.94
CA PHE A 309 -13.41 -0.07 6.23
C PHE A 309 -14.74 0.42 6.81
N ALA A 310 -14.73 0.62 8.13
CA ALA A 310 -15.87 1.13 8.86
C ALA A 310 -15.42 2.16 9.89
N ILE A 311 -16.26 3.15 10.13
CA ILE A 311 -16.07 4.21 11.11
C ILE A 311 -17.12 4.04 12.19
N TYR A 312 -16.66 3.96 13.45
CA TYR A 312 -17.50 3.79 14.62
C TYR A 312 -17.36 5.01 15.55
N ARG A 313 -18.43 5.39 16.22
CA ARG A 313 -18.37 6.38 17.29
C ARG A 313 -17.72 5.76 18.52
N LYS A 314 -16.76 6.48 19.14
CA LYS A 314 -16.12 6.08 20.41
C LYS A 314 -17.02 6.27 21.61
#